data_0fcd9dc87cb43f18ce68f533b298d64c
#
_entry.id   0fcd9dc87cb43f18ce68f533b298d64c
#
_cell.length_a   1.000
_cell.length_b   1.000
_cell.length_c   1.000
_cell.angle_alpha   90.00
_cell.angle_beta   90.00
_cell.angle_gamma   90.00
#
_symmetry.space_group_name_H-M   'P 1'
#
loop_
_entity.id
_entity.type
_entity.pdbx_description
1 polymer ?
#
loop_
_entity_poly.entity_id
_entity_poly.type
_entity_poly.pdbx_seq_one_letter_code
_entity_poly.pdbx_strand_id
1 'polypeptide(L)'
;MADQKKKGKVSGAIKAVGADIKDIGTTFAKGDWKTRVSFLIMGFGQLTRKQWVRGIAFLGSEVLFILYMVFFGAEYLKDVGTLGTKVGGYDANYVYTYGDNSFLILLYSILSIFVIFAFIFVWRLNIRDNKNNQNKLILPSNKDDIATLFDEHFDKTILALPVIGVFMFVLLPIIFMICIAFTNYDATHQSPTNLFTWVGLTNFKNLFSIGTGGFGKTFGTVLSWTLIWAFFATFLNYFLGMAVAILINKKGIKFKKLWRTILVMTIAIPQFISLLYVGKMFANDGLVNMYLLKWGWISQP
;
A
#
# COMPACT_ATOMS: atom_id res chain seq x y z
N MET A 1 23.70 18.82 -13.23
CA MET A 1 22.45 18.93 -14.00
C MET A 1 21.25 18.19 -13.36
N ALA A 2 21.40 17.01 -12.75
CA ALA A 2 20.29 16.28 -12.10
C ALA A 2 19.73 16.99 -10.85
N ASP A 3 20.54 17.66 -10.08
CA ASP A 3 20.17 18.33 -8.83
C ASP A 3 19.39 19.64 -9.06
N GLN A 4 19.69 20.37 -10.11
CA GLN A 4 18.91 21.55 -10.52
C GLN A 4 17.51 21.18 -11.06
N LYS A 5 17.41 20.03 -11.74
CA LYS A 5 16.12 19.51 -12.23
C LYS A 5 15.22 19.01 -11.09
N LYS A 6 15.81 18.47 -10.01
CA LYS A 6 15.09 18.08 -8.78
C LYS A 6 14.60 19.29 -7.99
N LYS A 7 15.45 20.32 -7.81
CA LYS A 7 15.06 21.59 -7.15
C LYS A 7 13.94 22.32 -7.91
N GLY A 8 13.97 22.29 -9.24
CA GLY A 8 12.92 22.88 -10.08
C GLY A 8 11.56 22.16 -9.95
N LYS A 9 11.55 20.82 -9.84
CA LYS A 9 10.31 20.04 -9.62
C LYS A 9 9.72 20.26 -8.24
N VAL A 10 10.53 20.30 -7.19
CA VAL A 10 10.08 20.54 -5.81
C VAL A 10 9.53 21.98 -5.68
N SER A 11 10.23 22.97 -6.24
CA SER A 11 9.74 24.36 -6.26
C SER A 11 8.43 24.50 -7.07
N GLY A 12 8.27 23.75 -8.16
CA GLY A 12 7.02 23.70 -8.94
C GLY A 12 5.86 23.09 -8.14
N ALA A 13 6.11 22.01 -7.42
CA ALA A 13 5.10 21.36 -6.58
C ALA A 13 4.65 22.28 -5.41
N ILE A 14 5.59 22.96 -4.74
CA ILE A 14 5.29 23.89 -3.67
C ILE A 14 4.47 25.09 -4.19
N LYS A 15 4.81 25.63 -5.36
CA LYS A 15 4.04 26.68 -6.02
C LYS A 15 2.63 26.23 -6.40
N ALA A 16 2.48 24.97 -6.87
CA ALA A 16 1.17 24.41 -7.20
C ALA A 16 0.29 24.26 -5.95
N VAL A 17 0.85 23.76 -4.84
CA VAL A 17 0.12 23.66 -3.55
C VAL A 17 -0.26 25.05 -3.04
N GLY A 18 0.65 26.04 -3.12
CA GLY A 18 0.36 27.41 -2.74
C GLY A 18 -0.74 28.07 -3.59
N ALA A 19 -0.75 27.80 -4.90
CA ALA A 19 -1.80 28.26 -5.80
C ALA A 19 -3.17 27.62 -5.47
N ASP A 20 -3.18 26.36 -5.13
CA ASP A 20 -4.37 25.61 -4.72
C ASP A 20 -4.96 26.16 -3.42
N ILE A 21 -4.13 26.40 -2.39
CA ILE A 21 -4.58 26.98 -1.11
C ILE A 21 -5.16 28.37 -1.34
N LYS A 22 -4.51 29.18 -2.17
CA LYS A 22 -5.01 30.51 -2.55
C LYS A 22 -6.34 30.40 -3.29
N ASP A 23 -6.50 29.42 -4.17
CA ASP A 23 -7.76 29.19 -4.90
C ASP A 23 -8.90 28.78 -3.96
N ILE A 24 -8.64 27.92 -2.98
CA ILE A 24 -9.60 27.54 -1.93
C ILE A 24 -10.03 28.81 -1.13
N GLY A 25 -9.08 29.62 -0.67
CA GLY A 25 -9.35 30.85 0.04
C GLY A 25 -10.16 31.87 -0.76
N THR A 26 -9.82 32.04 -2.05
CA THR A 26 -10.56 32.94 -2.93
C THR A 26 -11.97 32.41 -3.24
N THR A 27 -12.13 31.10 -3.34
CA THR A 27 -13.44 30.44 -3.54
C THR A 27 -14.34 30.65 -2.33
N PHE A 28 -13.80 30.60 -1.10
CA PHE A 28 -14.55 30.93 0.10
C PHE A 28 -14.94 32.41 0.18
N ALA A 29 -13.98 33.31 -0.09
CA ALA A 29 -14.19 34.75 0.01
C ALA A 29 -15.18 35.28 -1.03
N LYS A 30 -15.10 34.82 -2.28
CA LYS A 30 -15.94 35.25 -3.40
C LYS A 30 -17.16 34.36 -3.65
N GLY A 31 -17.26 33.24 -2.92
CA GLY A 31 -18.34 32.27 -3.06
C GLY A 31 -19.69 32.79 -2.61
N ASP A 32 -20.76 32.33 -3.26
CA ASP A 32 -22.12 32.53 -2.77
C ASP A 32 -22.32 31.77 -1.45
N TRP A 33 -23.40 32.10 -0.73
CA TRP A 33 -23.66 31.46 0.56
C TRP A 33 -23.79 29.96 0.48
N LYS A 34 -24.29 29.39 -0.62
CA LYS A 34 -24.42 27.96 -0.86
C LYS A 34 -23.04 27.29 -0.96
N THR A 35 -22.11 27.94 -1.65
CA THR A 35 -20.72 27.49 -1.76
C THR A 35 -20.00 27.58 -0.40
N ARG A 36 -20.19 28.67 0.36
CA ARG A 36 -19.58 28.81 1.69
C ARG A 36 -20.06 27.75 2.68
N VAL A 37 -21.35 27.45 2.71
CA VAL A 37 -21.89 26.37 3.56
C VAL A 37 -21.32 25.01 3.17
N SER A 38 -21.07 24.77 1.87
CA SER A 38 -20.47 23.53 1.39
C SER A 38 -19.02 23.29 1.84
N PHE A 39 -18.35 24.29 2.41
CA PHE A 39 -17.05 24.08 3.06
C PHE A 39 -17.17 23.32 4.38
N LEU A 40 -18.31 23.46 5.06
CA LEU A 40 -18.59 22.81 6.34
C LEU A 40 -19.45 21.56 6.18
N ILE A 41 -20.48 21.63 5.31
CA ILE A 41 -21.38 20.53 5.02
C ILE A 41 -21.23 20.20 3.54
N MET A 42 -20.48 19.14 3.25
CA MET A 42 -20.20 18.71 1.88
C MET A 42 -21.49 18.35 1.15
N GLY A 43 -21.56 18.69 -0.12
CA GLY A 43 -22.77 18.43 -0.93
C GLY A 43 -23.90 19.44 -0.77
N PHE A 44 -23.89 20.31 0.23
CA PHE A 44 -24.98 21.26 0.46
C PHE A 44 -25.20 22.19 -0.75
N GLY A 45 -24.14 22.70 -1.32
CA GLY A 45 -24.24 23.58 -2.50
C GLY A 45 -24.80 22.88 -3.73
N GLN A 46 -24.48 21.61 -3.92
CA GLN A 46 -25.02 20.77 -5.00
C GLN A 46 -26.49 20.47 -4.77
N LEU A 47 -26.87 20.04 -3.56
CA LEU A 47 -28.27 19.77 -3.20
C LEU A 47 -29.18 20.98 -3.42
N THR A 48 -28.74 22.16 -3.00
CA THR A 48 -29.47 23.41 -3.17
C THR A 48 -29.58 23.87 -4.64
N ARG A 49 -28.70 23.34 -5.52
CA ARG A 49 -28.73 23.55 -6.97
C ARG A 49 -29.41 22.38 -7.72
N LYS A 50 -30.14 21.48 -7.02
CA LYS A 50 -30.86 20.33 -7.54
C LYS A 50 -29.97 19.25 -8.18
N GLN A 51 -28.69 19.20 -7.85
CA GLN A 51 -27.76 18.15 -8.23
C GLN A 51 -27.73 17.06 -7.14
N TRP A 52 -28.81 16.25 -7.09
CA TRP A 52 -29.01 15.28 -6.00
C TRP A 52 -27.94 14.21 -5.93
N VAL A 53 -27.52 13.64 -7.08
CA VAL A 53 -26.53 12.55 -7.13
C VAL A 53 -25.21 13.00 -6.55
N ARG A 54 -24.67 14.13 -7.01
CA ARG A 54 -23.42 14.68 -6.51
C ARG A 54 -23.53 15.13 -5.05
N GLY A 55 -24.63 15.78 -4.70
CA GLY A 55 -24.86 16.28 -3.35
C GLY A 55 -24.93 15.16 -2.32
N ILE A 56 -25.67 14.10 -2.61
CA ILE A 56 -25.75 12.90 -1.74
C ILE A 56 -24.41 12.18 -1.67
N ALA A 57 -23.65 12.07 -2.75
CA ALA A 57 -22.35 11.43 -2.77
C ALA A 57 -21.34 12.19 -1.87
N PHE A 58 -21.28 13.51 -1.96
CA PHE A 58 -20.40 14.31 -1.10
C PHE A 58 -20.84 14.29 0.36
N LEU A 59 -22.12 14.47 0.64
CA LEU A 59 -22.65 14.40 2.01
C LEU A 59 -22.45 13.00 2.62
N GLY A 60 -22.70 11.95 1.85
CA GLY A 60 -22.49 10.58 2.29
C GLY A 60 -21.02 10.29 2.62
N SER A 61 -20.09 10.81 1.81
CA SER A 61 -18.65 10.67 2.08
C SER A 61 -18.23 11.38 3.38
N GLU A 62 -18.80 12.53 3.68
CA GLU A 62 -18.57 13.24 4.94
C GLU A 62 -19.12 12.48 6.14
N VAL A 63 -20.36 12.01 6.04
CA VAL A 63 -21.00 11.21 7.11
C VAL A 63 -20.20 9.94 7.38
N LEU A 64 -19.79 9.22 6.33
CA LEU A 64 -18.97 8.01 6.48
C LEU A 64 -17.61 8.33 7.13
N PHE A 65 -16.99 9.43 6.75
CA PHE A 65 -15.74 9.87 7.38
C PHE A 65 -15.92 10.18 8.86
N ILE A 66 -16.97 10.93 9.23
CA ILE A 66 -17.27 11.28 10.63
C ILE A 66 -17.54 10.01 11.44
N LEU A 67 -18.39 9.09 10.92
CA LEU A 67 -18.67 7.83 11.59
C LEU A 67 -17.41 6.99 11.79
N TYR A 68 -16.58 6.89 10.76
CA TYR A 68 -15.29 6.19 10.86
C TYR A 68 -14.40 6.80 11.94
N MET A 69 -14.24 8.13 11.95
CA MET A 69 -13.38 8.81 12.92
C MET A 69 -13.92 8.68 14.35
N VAL A 70 -15.24 8.80 14.55
CA VAL A 70 -15.86 8.69 15.89
C VAL A 70 -15.77 7.28 16.46
N PHE A 71 -16.01 6.26 15.65
CA PHE A 71 -16.07 4.87 16.12
C PHE A 71 -14.71 4.16 16.12
N PHE A 72 -13.76 4.60 15.29
CA PHE A 72 -12.49 3.92 15.11
C PHE A 72 -11.29 4.87 15.04
N GLY A 73 -11.24 5.76 14.09
CA GLY A 73 -10.03 6.47 13.68
C GLY A 73 -9.43 7.34 14.79
N ALA A 74 -10.25 8.07 15.53
CA ALA A 74 -9.77 8.99 16.56
C ALA A 74 -9.13 8.26 17.75
N GLU A 75 -9.66 7.11 18.16
CA GLU A 75 -9.14 6.30 19.26
C GLU A 75 -7.72 5.83 18.94
N TYR A 76 -7.52 5.19 17.79
CA TYR A 76 -6.21 4.70 17.37
C TYR A 76 -5.20 5.82 17.11
N LEU A 77 -5.63 6.93 16.52
CA LEU A 77 -4.75 8.09 16.29
C LEU A 77 -4.26 8.75 17.58
N LYS A 78 -5.06 8.73 18.65
CA LYS A 78 -4.66 9.24 19.95
C LYS A 78 -3.46 8.49 20.50
N ASP A 79 -3.44 7.17 20.32
CA ASP A 79 -2.44 6.29 20.91
C ASP A 79 -1.26 5.99 19.96
N VAL A 80 -1.24 6.56 18.75
CA VAL A 80 -0.16 6.32 17.78
C VAL A 80 1.22 6.76 18.29
N GLY A 81 1.28 7.78 19.14
CA GLY A 81 2.53 8.30 19.70
C GLY A 81 3.20 7.35 20.68
N THR A 82 2.42 6.57 21.42
CA THR A 82 2.89 5.61 22.45
C THR A 82 2.82 4.17 21.99
N LEU A 83 1.98 3.88 20.99
CA LEU A 83 1.61 2.54 20.53
C LEU A 83 0.94 1.68 21.61
N GLY A 84 0.27 2.33 22.56
CA GLY A 84 -0.40 1.73 23.71
C GLY A 84 0.39 1.92 25.01
N THR A 85 -0.33 1.86 26.12
CA THR A 85 0.24 2.05 27.46
C THR A 85 -0.23 0.98 28.43
N LYS A 86 -1.34 0.29 28.16
CA LYS A 86 -1.94 -0.72 29.03
C LYS A 86 -1.48 -2.11 28.60
N VAL A 87 -0.76 -2.79 29.46
CA VAL A 87 -0.40 -4.19 29.27
C VAL A 87 -1.55 -5.07 29.79
N GLY A 88 -1.94 -6.08 28.98
CA GLY A 88 -2.94 -7.05 29.39
C GLY A 88 -2.43 -7.93 30.53
N GLY A 89 -3.32 -8.37 31.42
CA GLY A 89 -2.95 -9.23 32.50
C GLY A 89 -4.13 -9.64 33.39
N TYR A 90 -3.87 -10.49 34.38
CA TYR A 90 -4.86 -10.86 35.39
C TYR A 90 -4.82 -9.84 36.53
N ASP A 91 -5.99 -9.40 36.96
CA ASP A 91 -6.13 -8.58 38.16
C ASP A 91 -6.00 -9.46 39.45
N ALA A 92 -6.11 -8.83 40.60
CA ALA A 92 -6.04 -9.51 41.91
C ALA A 92 -7.15 -10.56 42.11
N ASN A 93 -8.20 -10.51 41.31
CA ASN A 93 -9.34 -11.43 41.31
C ASN A 93 -9.26 -12.51 40.22
N TYR A 94 -8.11 -12.66 39.58
CA TYR A 94 -7.89 -13.58 38.45
C TYR A 94 -8.78 -13.29 37.22
N VAL A 95 -9.32 -12.07 37.10
CA VAL A 95 -10.05 -11.63 35.91
C VAL A 95 -9.06 -11.06 34.92
N TYR A 96 -9.06 -11.62 33.68
CA TYR A 96 -8.16 -11.14 32.63
C TYR A 96 -8.65 -9.79 32.09
N THR A 97 -7.80 -8.77 32.19
CA THR A 97 -8.03 -7.46 31.58
C THR A 97 -7.25 -7.37 30.28
N TYR A 98 -7.95 -7.02 29.21
CA TYR A 98 -7.32 -6.83 27.89
C TYR A 98 -6.47 -5.57 27.90
N GLY A 99 -5.22 -5.71 27.47
CA GLY A 99 -4.33 -4.59 27.23
C GLY A 99 -4.51 -3.99 25.82
N ASP A 100 -3.75 -2.94 25.60
CA ASP A 100 -3.63 -2.34 24.28
C ASP A 100 -2.94 -3.29 23.30
N ASN A 101 -3.20 -3.12 22.00
CA ASN A 101 -2.53 -3.89 20.97
C ASN A 101 -1.76 -2.94 20.06
N SER A 102 -0.45 -2.85 20.24
CA SER A 102 0.43 -1.95 19.47
C SER A 102 0.36 -2.18 17.96
N PHE A 103 0.13 -3.44 17.51
CA PHE A 103 -0.06 -3.77 16.09
C PHE A 103 -1.31 -3.13 15.52
N LEU A 104 -2.44 -3.28 16.22
CA LEU A 104 -3.71 -2.72 15.77
C LEU A 104 -3.69 -1.20 15.84
N ILE A 105 -3.08 -0.63 16.90
CA ILE A 105 -2.91 0.83 17.02
C ILE A 105 -2.13 1.36 15.83
N LEU A 106 -0.99 0.77 15.50
CA LEU A 106 -0.17 1.20 14.37
C LEU A 106 -0.92 1.04 13.03
N LEU A 107 -1.53 -0.13 12.79
CA LEU A 107 -2.23 -0.44 11.55
C LEU A 107 -3.42 0.52 11.32
N TYR A 108 -4.29 0.66 12.33
CA TYR A 108 -5.47 1.50 12.21
C TYR A 108 -5.13 2.99 12.23
N SER A 109 -4.03 3.40 12.87
CA SER A 109 -3.53 4.76 12.77
C SER A 109 -3.06 5.10 11.36
N ILE A 110 -2.29 4.21 10.72
CA ILE A 110 -1.88 4.39 9.33
C ILE A 110 -3.10 4.45 8.42
N LEU A 111 -4.05 3.52 8.59
CA LEU A 111 -5.30 3.52 7.83
C LEU A 111 -6.09 4.83 8.02
N SER A 112 -6.18 5.32 9.27
CA SER A 112 -6.88 6.57 9.58
C SER A 112 -6.22 7.78 8.94
N ILE A 113 -4.89 7.84 8.90
CA ILE A 113 -4.15 8.88 8.17
C ILE A 113 -4.52 8.86 6.68
N PHE A 114 -4.61 7.68 6.09
CA PHE A 114 -5.02 7.57 4.68
C PHE A 114 -6.47 8.00 4.47
N VAL A 115 -7.38 7.63 5.37
CA VAL A 115 -8.78 8.05 5.31
C VAL A 115 -8.88 9.59 5.42
N ILE A 116 -8.06 10.22 6.27
CA ILE A 116 -7.97 11.68 6.37
C ILE A 116 -7.50 12.30 5.04
N PHE A 117 -6.45 11.75 4.41
CA PHE A 117 -5.98 12.24 3.12
C PHE A 117 -7.03 12.07 2.01
N ALA A 118 -7.71 10.91 1.99
CA ALA A 118 -8.81 10.66 1.06
C ALA A 118 -9.96 11.65 1.28
N PHE A 119 -10.32 11.91 2.54
CA PHE A 119 -11.35 12.90 2.87
C PHE A 119 -10.97 14.32 2.44
N ILE A 120 -9.74 14.75 2.70
CA ILE A 120 -9.23 16.06 2.25
C ILE A 120 -9.30 16.16 0.72
N PHE A 121 -8.97 15.07 0.02
CA PHE A 121 -9.06 15.04 -1.44
C PHE A 121 -10.51 15.18 -1.92
N VAL A 122 -11.47 14.42 -1.35
CA VAL A 122 -12.89 14.51 -1.68
C VAL A 122 -13.46 15.88 -1.31
N TRP A 123 -13.06 16.44 -0.17
CA TRP A 123 -13.43 17.81 0.25
C TRP A 123 -12.98 18.87 -0.78
N ARG A 124 -11.75 18.73 -1.31
CA ARG A 124 -11.26 19.62 -2.38
C ARG A 124 -12.07 19.48 -3.65
N LEU A 125 -12.46 18.23 -4.03
CA LEU A 125 -13.34 17.99 -5.16
C LEU A 125 -14.71 18.68 -4.97
N ASN A 126 -15.29 18.58 -3.78
CA ASN A 126 -16.54 19.26 -3.44
C ASN A 126 -16.43 20.79 -3.62
N ILE A 127 -15.35 21.40 -3.13
CA ILE A 127 -15.13 22.86 -3.28
C ILE A 127 -14.98 23.23 -4.76
N ARG A 128 -14.18 22.49 -5.51
CA ARG A 128 -13.98 22.72 -6.95
C ARG A 128 -15.27 22.57 -7.73
N ASP A 129 -16.08 21.58 -7.42
CA ASP A 129 -17.38 21.38 -8.04
C ASP A 129 -18.34 22.52 -7.74
N ASN A 130 -18.41 23.01 -6.49
CA ASN A 130 -19.21 24.17 -6.12
C ASN A 130 -18.76 25.45 -6.84
N LYS A 131 -17.45 25.68 -6.98
CA LYS A 131 -16.90 26.79 -7.74
C LYS A 131 -17.33 26.77 -9.20
N ASN A 132 -17.24 25.57 -9.84
CA ASN A 132 -17.65 25.37 -11.22
C ASN A 132 -19.17 25.59 -11.40
N ASN A 133 -19.97 25.11 -10.46
CA ASN A 133 -21.42 25.31 -10.44
C ASN A 133 -21.80 26.79 -10.33
N GLN A 134 -21.12 27.53 -9.43
CA GLN A 134 -21.34 28.96 -9.29
C GLN A 134 -21.01 29.72 -10.57
N ASN A 135 -19.97 29.32 -11.27
CA ASN A 135 -19.56 29.90 -12.55
C ASN A 135 -20.37 29.38 -13.76
N LYS A 136 -21.41 28.57 -13.51
CA LYS A 136 -22.26 27.94 -14.54
C LYS A 136 -21.47 27.09 -15.55
N LEU A 137 -20.35 26.53 -15.14
CA LEU A 137 -19.52 25.63 -15.97
C LEU A 137 -20.06 24.20 -16.00
N ILE A 138 -20.98 23.84 -15.10
CA ILE A 138 -21.60 22.53 -15.01
C ILE A 138 -23.12 22.71 -15.14
N LEU A 139 -23.73 22.00 -16.08
CA LEU A 139 -25.18 21.97 -16.22
C LEU A 139 -25.80 21.08 -15.12
N PRO A 140 -26.91 21.50 -14.51
CA PRO A 140 -27.59 20.71 -13.48
C PRO A 140 -28.37 19.57 -14.12
N SER A 141 -27.78 18.41 -14.29
CA SER A 141 -28.48 17.19 -14.70
C SER A 141 -28.00 15.99 -13.87
N ASN A 142 -28.95 15.28 -13.27
CA ASN A 142 -28.65 14.08 -12.47
C ASN A 142 -28.44 12.83 -13.36
N LYS A 143 -29.05 12.83 -14.55
CA LYS A 143 -28.89 11.70 -15.50
C LYS A 143 -27.52 11.73 -16.15
N ASP A 144 -27.05 12.92 -16.50
CA ASP A 144 -25.73 13.09 -17.14
C ASP A 144 -24.60 12.73 -16.19
N ASP A 145 -24.76 12.94 -14.86
CA ASP A 145 -23.75 12.59 -13.87
C ASP A 145 -23.42 11.09 -13.84
N ILE A 146 -24.42 10.24 -13.91
CA ILE A 146 -24.24 8.78 -13.92
C ILE A 146 -23.70 8.34 -15.28
N ALA A 147 -24.24 8.85 -16.39
CA ALA A 147 -23.75 8.57 -17.72
C ALA A 147 -22.28 9.00 -17.90
N THR A 148 -21.92 10.19 -17.42
CA THR A 148 -20.54 10.68 -17.47
C THR A 148 -19.55 9.78 -16.72
N LEU A 149 -19.93 9.17 -15.59
CA LEU A 149 -19.08 8.24 -14.86
C LEU A 149 -18.82 6.95 -15.64
N PHE A 150 -19.83 6.45 -16.36
CA PHE A 150 -19.76 5.18 -17.07
C PHE A 150 -19.35 5.30 -18.55
N ASP A 151 -19.53 6.46 -19.16
CA ASP A 151 -19.19 6.70 -20.55
C ASP A 151 -17.94 7.58 -20.70
N GLU A 152 -18.00 8.85 -20.27
CA GLU A 152 -16.90 9.80 -20.49
C GLU A 152 -15.67 9.55 -19.59
N HIS A 153 -15.90 9.02 -18.38
CA HIS A 153 -14.84 8.73 -17.40
C HIS A 153 -14.74 7.25 -17.08
N PHE A 154 -15.13 6.40 -18.01
CA PHE A 154 -15.07 4.94 -17.88
C PHE A 154 -13.67 4.44 -17.51
N ASP A 155 -12.64 5.02 -18.12
CA ASP A 155 -11.24 4.75 -17.83
C ASP A 155 -10.90 4.94 -16.34
N LYS A 156 -11.35 6.03 -15.74
CA LYS A 156 -11.11 6.34 -14.33
C LYS A 156 -11.95 5.46 -13.41
N THR A 157 -13.19 5.21 -13.77
CA THR A 157 -14.11 4.40 -12.98
C THR A 157 -13.65 2.95 -12.92
N ILE A 158 -13.23 2.37 -14.03
CA ILE A 158 -12.76 0.99 -14.08
C ILE A 158 -11.40 0.82 -13.40
N LEU A 159 -10.52 1.83 -13.47
CA LEU A 159 -9.22 1.81 -12.80
C LEU A 159 -9.31 2.08 -11.30
N ALA A 160 -10.39 2.67 -10.81
CA ALA A 160 -10.53 3.01 -9.39
C ALA A 160 -10.43 1.77 -8.49
N LEU A 161 -11.11 0.67 -8.85
CA LEU A 161 -11.09 -0.56 -8.06
C LEU A 161 -9.70 -1.21 -7.98
N PRO A 162 -8.96 -1.44 -9.09
CA PRO A 162 -7.58 -1.91 -9.04
C PRO A 162 -6.65 -0.97 -8.26
N VAL A 163 -6.78 0.34 -8.42
CA VAL A 163 -5.95 1.32 -7.70
C VAL A 163 -6.19 1.24 -6.20
N ILE A 164 -7.46 1.17 -5.76
CA ILE A 164 -7.81 0.97 -4.35
C ILE A 164 -7.22 -0.37 -3.85
N GLY A 165 -7.31 -1.44 -4.64
CA GLY A 165 -6.73 -2.74 -4.32
C GLY A 165 -5.21 -2.67 -4.11
N VAL A 166 -4.48 -2.06 -5.03
CA VAL A 166 -3.03 -1.84 -4.88
C VAL A 166 -2.71 -1.02 -3.64
N PHE A 167 -3.51 0.02 -3.39
CA PHE A 167 -3.32 0.85 -2.21
C PHE A 167 -3.50 0.06 -0.90
N MET A 168 -4.59 -0.70 -0.77
CA MET A 168 -4.93 -1.45 0.44
C MET A 168 -4.03 -2.66 0.66
N PHE A 169 -3.69 -3.41 -0.40
CA PHE A 169 -2.98 -4.68 -0.28
C PHE A 169 -1.48 -4.59 -0.54
N VAL A 170 -0.99 -3.50 -1.11
CA VAL A 170 0.44 -3.31 -1.39
C VAL A 170 1.01 -2.14 -0.60
N LEU A 171 0.48 -0.92 -0.77
CA LEU A 171 1.06 0.27 -0.15
C LEU A 171 0.90 0.29 1.36
N LEU A 172 -0.29 -0.05 1.89
CA LEU A 172 -0.54 -0.06 3.33
C LEU A 172 0.38 -1.04 4.07
N PRO A 173 0.52 -2.33 3.67
CA PRO A 173 1.49 -3.24 4.29
C PRO A 173 2.93 -2.76 4.20
N ILE A 174 3.36 -2.17 3.08
CA ILE A 174 4.73 -1.63 2.94
C ILE A 174 4.97 -0.50 3.94
N ILE A 175 4.04 0.45 4.04
CA ILE A 175 4.18 1.56 4.99
C ILE A 175 4.17 1.05 6.43
N PHE A 176 3.29 0.07 6.74
CA PHE A 176 3.26 -0.58 8.03
C PHE A 176 4.62 -1.21 8.38
N MET A 177 5.21 -1.99 7.46
CA MET A 177 6.53 -2.59 7.64
C MET A 177 7.64 -1.56 7.82
N ILE A 178 7.58 -0.44 7.09
CA ILE A 178 8.51 0.67 7.27
C ILE A 178 8.36 1.25 8.68
N CYS A 179 7.14 1.46 9.17
CA CYS A 179 6.90 1.97 10.52
C CYS A 179 7.41 1.01 11.59
N ILE A 180 7.21 -0.31 11.44
CA ILE A 180 7.74 -1.33 12.36
C ILE A 180 9.27 -1.23 12.50
N ALA A 181 10.00 -0.91 11.42
CA ALA A 181 11.45 -0.75 11.47
C ALA A 181 11.93 0.36 12.43
N PHE A 182 11.06 1.29 12.81
CA PHE A 182 11.32 2.35 13.80
C PHE A 182 10.85 2.01 15.22
N THR A 183 10.38 0.79 15.45
CA THR A 183 9.92 0.31 16.78
C THR A 183 10.88 -0.73 17.35
N ASN A 184 10.72 -1.06 18.62
CA ASN A 184 11.44 -2.17 19.27
C ASN A 184 10.71 -3.52 19.14
N TYR A 185 9.92 -3.69 18.08
CA TYR A 185 9.22 -4.96 17.84
C TYR A 185 10.20 -6.12 17.69
N ASP A 186 10.10 -7.09 18.58
CA ASP A 186 10.89 -8.33 18.59
C ASP A 186 10.11 -9.47 19.26
N ALA A 187 10.76 -10.61 19.50
CA ALA A 187 10.13 -11.78 20.11
C ALA A 187 9.64 -11.52 21.55
N THR A 188 10.19 -10.52 22.25
CA THR A 188 9.84 -10.17 23.63
C THR A 188 8.84 -9.02 23.71
N HIS A 189 8.72 -8.21 22.64
CA HIS A 189 7.82 -7.07 22.53
C HIS A 189 6.73 -7.36 21.50
N GLN A 190 5.88 -8.34 21.81
CA GLN A 190 4.75 -8.72 20.95
C GLN A 190 3.43 -8.61 21.68
N SER A 191 2.47 -7.91 21.05
CA SER A 191 1.08 -7.91 21.51
C SER A 191 0.46 -9.33 21.38
N PRO A 192 -0.44 -9.72 22.29
CA PRO A 192 -1.08 -8.91 23.34
C PRO A 192 -0.36 -8.91 24.70
N THR A 193 0.67 -9.73 24.89
CA THR A 193 1.34 -9.89 26.18
C THR A 193 2.27 -8.73 26.52
N ASN A 194 2.95 -8.19 25.54
CA ASN A 194 3.83 -7.03 25.68
C ASN A 194 3.56 -6.02 24.56
N LEU A 195 3.88 -4.77 24.86
CA LEU A 195 3.76 -3.68 23.92
C LEU A 195 5.11 -3.38 23.28
N PHE A 196 5.10 -2.94 22.02
CA PHE A 196 6.26 -2.32 21.41
C PHE A 196 6.05 -0.81 21.30
N THR A 197 7.16 -0.07 21.27
CA THR A 197 7.18 1.39 21.29
C THR A 197 8.11 1.93 20.21
N TRP A 198 8.03 3.24 19.94
CA TRP A 198 8.94 3.89 19.01
C TRP A 198 10.36 4.01 19.57
N VAL A 199 11.34 3.54 18.83
CA VAL A 199 12.78 3.67 19.16
C VAL A 199 13.55 4.52 18.13
N GLY A 200 12.84 5.08 17.16
CA GLY A 200 13.43 5.91 16.11
C GLY A 200 14.47 5.18 15.29
N LEU A 201 15.67 5.73 15.17
CA LEU A 201 16.76 5.20 14.33
C LEU A 201 17.66 4.18 15.05
N THR A 202 17.31 3.72 16.24
CA THR A 202 18.17 2.82 17.04
C THR A 202 18.44 1.51 16.31
N ASN A 203 17.44 0.92 15.66
CA ASN A 203 17.59 -0.31 14.88
C ASN A 203 18.59 -0.12 13.72
N PHE A 204 18.53 1.02 13.04
CA PHE A 204 19.45 1.33 11.95
C PHE A 204 20.87 1.56 12.46
N LYS A 205 21.05 2.23 13.61
CA LYS A 205 22.36 2.37 14.24
C LYS A 205 22.96 1.02 14.60
N ASN A 206 22.17 0.11 15.18
CA ASN A 206 22.59 -1.24 15.52
C ASN A 206 22.92 -2.06 14.26
N LEU A 207 22.17 -1.87 13.19
CA LEU A 207 22.40 -2.52 11.91
C LEU A 207 23.75 -2.14 11.28
N PHE A 208 24.09 -0.85 11.33
CA PHE A 208 25.31 -0.32 10.75
C PHE A 208 26.52 -0.31 11.70
N SER A 209 26.35 -0.66 12.99
CA SER A 209 27.44 -0.80 13.94
C SER A 209 28.22 -2.09 13.69
N ILE A 210 29.37 -1.97 13.04
CA ILE A 210 30.20 -3.08 12.55
C ILE A 210 31.03 -3.73 13.67
N GLY A 211 30.82 -3.40 14.96
CA GLY A 211 31.84 -3.67 15.98
C GLY A 211 31.58 -4.78 17.01
N THR A 212 30.36 -5.09 17.42
CA THR A 212 30.19 -5.81 18.69
C THR A 212 29.17 -6.95 18.74
N GLY A 213 28.49 -7.29 17.65
CA GLY A 213 27.43 -8.32 17.73
C GLY A 213 27.21 -9.22 16.51
N GLY A 214 28.09 -9.16 15.52
CA GLY A 214 27.93 -10.01 14.32
C GLY A 214 26.75 -9.65 13.40
N PHE A 215 25.81 -8.81 13.87
CA PHE A 215 24.57 -8.50 13.17
C PHE A 215 24.82 -7.76 11.84
N GLY A 216 25.68 -6.74 11.82
CA GLY A 216 26.05 -5.99 10.61
C GLY A 216 26.74 -6.88 9.57
N LYS A 217 27.60 -7.81 9.99
CA LYS A 217 28.24 -8.79 9.09
C LYS A 217 27.20 -9.74 8.48
N THR A 218 26.31 -10.29 9.30
CA THR A 218 25.23 -11.18 8.84
C THR A 218 24.31 -10.45 7.87
N PHE A 219 23.91 -9.22 8.20
CA PHE A 219 23.09 -8.38 7.32
C PHE A 219 23.79 -8.12 5.97
N GLY A 220 25.08 -7.74 5.98
CA GLY A 220 25.85 -7.53 4.76
C GLY A 220 25.92 -8.77 3.88
N THR A 221 26.12 -9.96 4.49
CA THR A 221 26.13 -11.23 3.77
C THR A 221 24.77 -11.55 3.14
N VAL A 222 23.69 -11.43 3.92
CA VAL A 222 22.33 -11.70 3.43
C VAL A 222 21.93 -10.70 2.36
N LEU A 223 22.25 -9.41 2.54
CA LEU A 223 21.95 -8.37 1.55
C LEU A 223 22.69 -8.64 0.22
N SER A 224 23.99 -8.93 0.30
CA SER A 224 24.79 -9.24 -0.89
C SER A 224 24.24 -10.46 -1.63
N TRP A 225 23.90 -11.51 -0.90
CA TRP A 225 23.27 -12.71 -1.47
C TRP A 225 21.92 -12.37 -2.12
N THR A 226 21.09 -11.59 -1.45
CA THR A 226 19.79 -11.17 -1.97
C THR A 226 19.91 -10.37 -3.26
N LEU A 227 20.87 -9.43 -3.33
CA LEU A 227 21.12 -8.65 -4.54
C LEU A 227 21.62 -9.50 -5.71
N ILE A 228 22.57 -10.42 -5.44
CA ILE A 228 23.05 -11.38 -6.45
C ILE A 228 21.89 -12.25 -6.95
N TRP A 229 21.11 -12.80 -6.03
CA TRP A 229 19.95 -13.60 -6.37
C TRP A 229 18.91 -12.84 -7.17
N ALA A 230 18.57 -11.63 -6.75
CA ALA A 230 17.60 -10.78 -7.44
C ALA A 230 18.06 -10.45 -8.87
N PHE A 231 19.35 -10.15 -9.05
CA PHE A 231 19.93 -9.92 -10.38
C PHE A 231 19.75 -11.15 -11.28
N PHE A 232 20.25 -12.30 -10.86
CA PHE A 232 20.16 -13.52 -11.67
C PHE A 232 18.73 -13.98 -11.89
N ALA A 233 17.88 -13.96 -10.85
CA ALA A 233 16.49 -14.36 -10.98
C ALA A 233 15.72 -13.46 -11.98
N THR A 234 16.01 -12.17 -11.99
CA THR A 234 15.32 -11.23 -12.89
C THR A 234 15.85 -11.35 -14.32
N PHE A 235 17.16 -11.20 -14.51
CA PHE A 235 17.74 -11.13 -15.85
C PHE A 235 17.74 -12.49 -16.55
N LEU A 236 18.07 -13.57 -15.83
CA LEU A 236 18.09 -14.90 -16.40
C LEU A 236 16.70 -15.32 -16.85
N ASN A 237 15.68 -15.13 -16.01
CA ASN A 237 14.30 -15.44 -16.35
C ASN A 237 13.80 -14.60 -17.55
N TYR A 238 14.14 -13.31 -17.60
CA TYR A 238 13.79 -12.45 -18.71
C TYR A 238 14.40 -12.92 -20.02
N PHE A 239 15.72 -13.13 -20.05
CA PHE A 239 16.40 -13.53 -21.29
C PHE A 239 16.04 -14.96 -21.73
N LEU A 240 15.95 -15.92 -20.80
CA LEU A 240 15.52 -17.28 -21.11
C LEU A 240 14.05 -17.29 -21.58
N GLY A 241 13.17 -16.56 -20.90
CA GLY A 241 11.78 -16.45 -21.31
C GLY A 241 11.63 -15.83 -22.69
N MET A 242 12.40 -14.79 -23.00
CA MET A 242 12.45 -14.18 -24.33
C MET A 242 12.96 -15.18 -25.40
N ALA A 243 14.05 -15.88 -25.11
CA ALA A 243 14.60 -16.88 -26.02
C ALA A 243 13.59 -17.99 -26.34
N VAL A 244 12.94 -18.53 -25.31
CA VAL A 244 11.87 -19.55 -25.46
C VAL A 244 10.69 -18.98 -26.24
N ALA A 245 10.25 -17.75 -25.97
CA ALA A 245 9.16 -17.12 -26.71
C ALA A 245 9.49 -16.95 -28.21
N ILE A 246 10.72 -16.53 -28.54
CA ILE A 246 11.18 -16.40 -29.91
C ILE A 246 11.24 -17.78 -30.60
N LEU A 247 11.79 -18.78 -29.93
CA LEU A 247 11.89 -20.14 -30.44
C LEU A 247 10.51 -20.70 -30.80
N ILE A 248 9.54 -20.65 -29.87
CA ILE A 248 8.20 -21.20 -30.11
C ILE A 248 7.46 -20.45 -31.24
N ASN A 249 7.74 -19.17 -31.42
CA ASN A 249 7.10 -18.39 -32.48
C ASN A 249 7.75 -18.55 -33.86
N LYS A 250 8.94 -19.13 -33.94
CA LYS A 250 9.65 -19.36 -35.22
C LYS A 250 8.81 -20.12 -36.24
N LYS A 251 8.92 -19.74 -37.53
CA LYS A 251 8.28 -20.50 -38.63
C LYS A 251 8.85 -21.90 -38.68
N GLY A 252 8.01 -22.91 -38.88
CA GLY A 252 8.43 -24.34 -39.00
C GLY A 252 8.33 -25.17 -37.70
N ILE A 253 8.12 -24.56 -36.54
CA ILE A 253 7.91 -25.33 -35.31
C ILE A 253 6.54 -26.00 -35.32
N LYS A 254 6.56 -27.34 -35.17
CA LYS A 254 5.35 -28.15 -35.05
C LYS A 254 4.79 -28.09 -33.61
N PHE A 255 3.48 -28.26 -33.47
CA PHE A 255 2.80 -28.33 -32.16
C PHE A 255 2.96 -27.07 -31.28
N LYS A 256 2.98 -25.88 -31.86
CA LYS A 256 3.09 -24.61 -31.09
C LYS A 256 2.06 -24.46 -29.96
N LYS A 257 0.82 -24.94 -30.20
CA LYS A 257 -0.24 -24.90 -29.18
C LYS A 257 0.14 -25.75 -27.96
N LEU A 258 0.68 -26.98 -28.19
CA LEU A 258 1.11 -27.86 -27.11
C LEU A 258 2.22 -27.23 -26.28
N TRP A 259 3.26 -26.69 -26.90
CA TRP A 259 4.36 -26.03 -26.19
C TRP A 259 3.86 -24.82 -25.34
N ARG A 260 2.99 -24.00 -25.90
CA ARG A 260 2.37 -22.88 -25.14
C ARG A 260 1.55 -23.39 -23.97
N THR A 261 0.76 -24.46 -24.14
CA THR A 261 -0.05 -25.04 -23.07
C THR A 261 0.84 -25.59 -21.95
N ILE A 262 1.92 -26.30 -22.27
CA ILE A 262 2.86 -26.80 -21.26
C ILE A 262 3.46 -25.65 -20.44
N LEU A 263 3.90 -24.56 -21.09
CA LEU A 263 4.47 -23.41 -20.38
C LEU A 263 3.42 -22.68 -19.52
N VAL A 264 2.19 -22.55 -19.99
CA VAL A 264 1.11 -21.92 -19.22
C VAL A 264 0.68 -22.81 -18.05
N MET A 265 0.75 -24.13 -18.20
CA MET A 265 0.41 -25.08 -17.15
C MET A 265 1.28 -24.91 -15.88
N THR A 266 2.50 -24.41 -16.04
CA THR A 266 3.38 -24.14 -14.87
C THR A 266 2.82 -23.05 -13.95
N ILE A 267 1.96 -22.17 -14.46
CA ILE A 267 1.28 -21.14 -13.65
C ILE A 267 0.20 -21.75 -12.74
N ALA A 268 -0.38 -22.88 -13.15
CA ALA A 268 -1.40 -23.59 -12.38
C ALA A 268 -0.84 -24.32 -11.14
N ILE A 269 0.48 -24.57 -11.11
CA ILE A 269 1.14 -25.21 -9.97
C ILE A 269 1.67 -24.11 -9.04
N PRO A 270 1.20 -24.04 -7.79
CA PRO A 270 1.72 -23.07 -6.83
C PRO A 270 3.25 -23.21 -6.69
N GLN A 271 3.97 -22.10 -6.83
CA GLN A 271 5.43 -22.08 -6.85
C GLN A 271 6.07 -22.72 -5.60
N PHE A 272 5.45 -22.56 -4.42
CA PHE A 272 5.97 -23.14 -3.19
C PHE A 272 6.00 -24.66 -3.22
N ILE A 273 5.01 -25.31 -3.87
CA ILE A 273 4.97 -26.77 -4.03
C ILE A 273 6.17 -27.24 -4.86
N SER A 274 6.41 -26.59 -6.00
CA SER A 274 7.56 -26.90 -6.85
C SER A 274 8.88 -26.72 -6.11
N LEU A 275 9.03 -25.64 -5.32
CA LEU A 275 10.23 -25.39 -4.53
C LEU A 275 10.43 -26.43 -3.42
N LEU A 276 9.35 -26.88 -2.76
CA LEU A 276 9.43 -27.94 -1.76
C LEU A 276 9.88 -29.26 -2.37
N TYR A 277 9.34 -29.66 -3.53
CA TYR A 277 9.77 -30.88 -4.22
C TYR A 277 11.24 -30.81 -4.66
N VAL A 278 11.65 -29.70 -5.29
CA VAL A 278 13.05 -29.51 -5.67
C VAL A 278 13.96 -29.53 -4.45
N GLY A 279 13.58 -28.83 -3.37
CA GLY A 279 14.33 -28.84 -2.11
C GLY A 279 14.48 -30.25 -1.53
N LYS A 280 13.43 -31.07 -1.56
CA LYS A 280 13.49 -32.47 -1.13
C LYS A 280 14.32 -33.36 -2.06
N MET A 281 14.31 -33.12 -3.35
CA MET A 281 15.15 -33.86 -4.30
C MET A 281 16.65 -33.66 -4.06
N PHE A 282 17.06 -32.45 -3.67
CA PHE A 282 18.45 -32.05 -3.38
C PHE A 282 18.80 -32.08 -1.89
N ALA A 283 17.91 -32.54 -1.01
CA ALA A 283 18.23 -32.76 0.40
C ALA A 283 19.28 -33.86 0.57
N ASN A 284 19.94 -33.92 1.72
CA ASN A 284 20.99 -34.92 1.99
C ASN A 284 20.51 -36.36 1.75
N ASP A 285 19.26 -36.64 2.12
CA ASP A 285 18.56 -37.93 1.89
C ASP A 285 17.74 -37.96 0.58
N GLY A 286 17.92 -36.94 -0.27
CA GLY A 286 17.15 -36.75 -1.49
C GLY A 286 17.62 -37.69 -2.64
N LEU A 287 16.69 -37.91 -3.59
CA LEU A 287 16.95 -38.82 -4.74
C LEU A 287 18.19 -38.39 -5.55
N VAL A 288 18.42 -37.10 -5.73
CA VAL A 288 19.57 -36.60 -6.52
C VAL A 288 20.88 -36.99 -5.83
N ASN A 289 21.02 -36.69 -4.55
CA ASN A 289 22.22 -37.01 -3.77
C ASN A 289 22.44 -38.51 -3.67
N MET A 290 21.38 -39.31 -3.52
CA MET A 290 21.46 -40.76 -3.51
C MET A 290 22.04 -41.33 -4.84
N TYR A 291 21.61 -40.80 -5.99
CA TYR A 291 22.14 -41.22 -7.28
C TYR A 291 23.58 -40.74 -7.52
N LEU A 292 23.92 -39.50 -7.10
CA LEU A 292 25.26 -38.94 -7.20
C LEU A 292 26.27 -39.75 -6.37
N LEU A 293 25.88 -40.16 -5.14
CA LEU A 293 26.65 -41.09 -4.31
C LEU A 293 26.82 -42.46 -4.99
N LYS A 294 25.72 -43.03 -5.52
CA LYS A 294 25.75 -44.31 -6.20
C LYS A 294 26.67 -44.33 -7.44
N TRP A 295 26.74 -43.19 -8.14
CA TRP A 295 27.63 -43.04 -9.31
C TRP A 295 29.06 -42.62 -8.94
N GLY A 296 29.35 -42.40 -7.66
CA GLY A 296 30.66 -41.98 -7.19
C GLY A 296 31.04 -40.55 -7.57
N TRP A 297 30.05 -39.68 -7.90
CA TRP A 297 30.30 -38.30 -8.27
C TRP A 297 30.52 -37.41 -7.05
N ILE A 298 29.97 -37.78 -5.91
CA ILE A 298 30.16 -37.12 -4.61
C ILE A 298 30.49 -38.21 -3.58
N SER A 299 31.27 -37.84 -2.56
CA SER A 299 31.67 -38.75 -1.46
C SER A 299 30.77 -38.55 -0.22
N GLN A 300 30.08 -37.43 -0.10
CA GLN A 300 29.15 -37.12 0.97
C GLN A 300 27.96 -36.35 0.38
N PRO A 301 26.74 -36.49 0.96
CA PRO A 301 25.53 -35.77 0.48
C PRO A 301 25.56 -34.28 0.73
#